data_f56b11e9c7d2f2870069e16d396fd5bf
#
_entry.id   f56b11e9c7d2f2870069e16d396fd5bf
#
_cell.length_a   1.000
_cell.length_b   1.000
_cell.length_c   1.000
_cell.angle_alpha   90.00
_cell.angle_beta   90.00
_cell.angle_gamma   90.00
#
_symmetry.space_group_name_H-M   'P 1'
#
loop_
_entity.id
_entity.type
_entity.pdbx_description
1 polymer ?
#
loop_
_entity_poly.entity_id
_entity_poly.type
_entity_poly.pdbx_seq_one_letter_code
_entity_poly.pdbx_strand_id
1 'polypeptide(L)'
;MLAYFTRFIIFAAVTLTTLPLSADWLCDFFNSVARDTKRRNCWPAPFTCPDRQTVREPFAIMVNNGWRRQNMLGDFYFEPTTGELTEAGKLKIRWIVFEAPEQHREIYVHIGKTSEETQARLAFVTAEAGSLEQQGQQVPPIMQTSISDGGYPAERVDLIERKYQSSTPIPRLPAMPSQSSSGGGGMGGSGP
;
A
#
# COMPACT_ATOMS: atom_id res chain seq x y z
N MET A 1 -14.66 -80.66 32.53
CA MET A 1 -14.32 -79.25 32.85
C MET A 1 -13.93 -78.39 31.59
N LEU A 2 -13.10 -78.96 30.72
CA LEU A 2 -12.63 -78.22 29.54
C LEU A 2 -13.79 -77.76 28.59
N ALA A 3 -14.80 -78.61 28.39
CA ALA A 3 -15.92 -78.32 27.51
C ALA A 3 -16.87 -77.20 28.02
N TYR A 4 -16.93 -76.97 29.30
CA TYR A 4 -17.70 -75.83 29.87
C TYR A 4 -16.92 -74.53 29.76
N PHE A 5 -15.62 -74.61 29.86
CA PHE A 5 -14.76 -73.45 29.73
C PHE A 5 -14.77 -72.90 28.29
N THR A 6 -14.70 -73.77 27.29
CA THR A 6 -14.79 -73.33 25.88
C THR A 6 -16.17 -72.78 25.53
N ARG A 7 -17.27 -73.35 26.08
CA ARG A 7 -18.59 -72.75 25.87
C ARG A 7 -18.79 -71.42 26.53
N PHE A 8 -18.14 -71.16 27.69
CA PHE A 8 -18.20 -69.91 28.39
C PHE A 8 -17.40 -68.80 27.62
N ILE A 9 -16.27 -69.18 27.07
CA ILE A 9 -15.46 -68.26 26.25
C ILE A 9 -16.20 -67.88 24.95
N ILE A 10 -16.86 -68.84 24.29
CA ILE A 10 -17.64 -68.57 23.09
C ILE A 10 -18.83 -67.67 23.41
N PHE A 11 -19.51 -67.90 24.53
CA PHE A 11 -20.67 -67.09 24.93
C PHE A 11 -20.23 -65.65 25.29
N ALA A 12 -19.10 -65.46 25.98
CA ALA A 12 -18.54 -64.20 26.30
C ALA A 12 -18.08 -63.46 25.05
N ALA A 13 -17.48 -64.14 24.07
CA ALA A 13 -17.07 -63.56 22.80
C ALA A 13 -18.27 -63.10 21.95
N VAL A 14 -19.39 -63.89 21.94
CA VAL A 14 -20.61 -63.48 21.19
C VAL A 14 -21.30 -62.29 21.85
N THR A 15 -21.33 -62.22 23.18
CA THR A 15 -21.94 -61.07 23.87
C THR A 15 -21.13 -59.80 23.72
N LEU A 16 -19.81 -59.87 23.51
CA LEU A 16 -18.94 -58.70 23.26
C LEU A 16 -19.15 -58.14 21.87
N THR A 17 -19.58 -58.95 20.89
CA THR A 17 -19.80 -58.49 19.50
C THR A 17 -21.17 -57.89 19.28
N THR A 18 -22.10 -58.00 20.24
CA THR A 18 -23.46 -57.45 20.10
C THR A 18 -23.72 -56.14 20.84
N LEU A 19 -22.70 -55.58 21.49
CA LEU A 19 -22.85 -54.21 21.96
C LEU A 19 -22.86 -53.30 20.73
N PRO A 20 -23.97 -52.63 20.41
CA PRO A 20 -23.91 -51.59 19.41
C PRO A 20 -22.95 -50.54 19.96
N LEU A 21 -21.76 -50.51 19.39
CA LEU A 21 -20.84 -49.40 19.62
C LEU A 21 -21.55 -48.19 19.02
N SER A 22 -22.36 -47.53 19.83
CA SER A 22 -22.99 -46.27 19.45
C SER A 22 -21.88 -45.23 19.38
N ALA A 23 -21.02 -45.36 18.33
CA ALA A 23 -20.06 -44.34 17.93
C ALA A 23 -20.78 -43.09 17.43
N ASP A 24 -22.10 -43.14 17.37
CA ASP A 24 -22.97 -42.07 16.85
C ASP A 24 -22.81 -40.79 17.67
N TRP A 25 -22.71 -40.88 18.99
CA TRP A 25 -22.51 -39.73 19.86
C TRP A 25 -21.12 -39.07 19.64
N LEU A 26 -20.09 -39.86 19.34
CA LEU A 26 -18.77 -39.34 19.01
C LEU A 26 -18.79 -38.60 17.67
N CYS A 27 -19.43 -39.19 16.65
CA CYS A 27 -19.62 -38.55 15.37
C CYS A 27 -20.41 -37.24 15.51
N ASP A 28 -21.48 -37.26 16.30
CA ASP A 28 -22.29 -36.08 16.58
C ASP A 28 -21.50 -35.01 17.35
N PHE A 29 -20.70 -35.42 18.32
CA PHE A 29 -19.81 -34.50 19.04
C PHE A 29 -18.82 -33.84 18.10
N PHE A 30 -18.08 -34.61 17.29
CA PHE A 30 -17.12 -34.06 16.34
C PHE A 30 -17.80 -33.19 15.28
N ASN A 31 -18.96 -33.58 14.80
CA ASN A 31 -19.75 -32.79 13.86
C ASN A 31 -20.26 -31.49 14.50
N SER A 32 -20.64 -31.50 15.77
CA SER A 32 -21.04 -30.28 16.49
C SER A 32 -19.86 -29.33 16.70
N VAL A 33 -18.71 -29.87 17.12
CA VAL A 33 -17.48 -29.08 17.28
C VAL A 33 -17.04 -28.47 15.94
N ALA A 34 -17.07 -29.26 14.86
CA ALA A 34 -16.74 -28.76 13.52
C ALA A 34 -17.71 -27.69 13.06
N ARG A 35 -19.00 -27.82 13.30
CA ARG A 35 -20.01 -26.80 12.99
C ARG A 35 -19.81 -25.54 13.80
N ASP A 36 -19.54 -25.67 15.11
CA ASP A 36 -19.33 -24.51 15.98
C ASP A 36 -18.02 -23.80 15.68
N THR A 37 -16.97 -24.54 15.37
CA THR A 37 -15.70 -23.97 14.89
C THR A 37 -15.89 -23.21 13.58
N LYS A 38 -16.64 -23.79 12.64
CA LYS A 38 -16.96 -23.15 11.38
C LYS A 38 -17.82 -21.89 11.57
N ARG A 39 -18.78 -21.92 12.49
CA ARG A 39 -19.59 -20.75 12.83
C ARG A 39 -18.78 -19.63 13.49
N ARG A 40 -17.84 -19.97 14.37
CA ARG A 40 -16.98 -18.99 15.05
C ARG A 40 -15.91 -18.41 14.13
N ASN A 41 -15.40 -19.20 13.18
CA ASN A 41 -14.37 -18.75 12.24
C ASN A 41 -14.95 -18.13 10.96
N CYS A 42 -16.23 -18.33 10.67
CA CYS A 42 -16.89 -17.70 9.54
C CYS A 42 -17.68 -16.49 10.00
N TRP A 43 -17.28 -15.33 9.55
CA TRP A 43 -18.09 -14.12 9.67
C TRP A 43 -19.47 -14.38 9.02
N PRO A 44 -20.59 -13.97 9.63
CA PRO A 44 -21.91 -14.18 9.08
C PRO A 44 -22.01 -13.68 7.63
N ALA A 45 -22.50 -14.50 6.73
CA ALA A 45 -22.56 -14.20 5.29
C ALA A 45 -23.18 -12.83 4.92
N PRO A 46 -24.22 -12.33 5.62
CA PRO A 46 -24.79 -11.00 5.33
C PRO A 46 -23.81 -9.84 5.52
N PHE A 47 -22.85 -9.98 6.43
CA PHE A 47 -21.88 -8.92 6.75
C PHE A 47 -20.56 -9.03 5.96
N THR A 48 -20.32 -10.17 5.31
CA THR A 48 -19.06 -10.42 4.61
C THR A 48 -18.84 -9.47 3.42
N CYS A 49 -19.90 -9.19 2.66
CA CYS A 49 -19.81 -8.29 1.50
C CYS A 49 -19.61 -6.84 1.90
N PRO A 50 -20.43 -6.25 2.79
CA PRO A 50 -20.25 -4.85 3.20
C PRO A 50 -18.91 -4.63 3.93
N ASP A 51 -18.47 -5.57 4.77
CA ASP A 51 -17.20 -5.44 5.47
C ASP A 51 -16.01 -5.48 4.50
N ARG A 52 -16.03 -6.39 3.52
CA ARG A 52 -14.99 -6.41 2.47
C ARG A 52 -14.98 -5.12 1.66
N GLN A 53 -16.14 -4.58 1.36
CA GLN A 53 -16.26 -3.31 0.65
C GLN A 53 -15.69 -2.18 1.50
N THR A 54 -16.09 -2.05 2.75
CA THR A 54 -15.61 -1.02 3.69
C THR A 54 -14.09 -1.05 3.84
N VAL A 55 -13.49 -2.25 3.90
CA VAL A 55 -12.02 -2.39 3.99
C VAL A 55 -11.33 -2.04 2.68
N ARG A 56 -11.91 -2.36 1.51
CA ARG A 56 -11.29 -2.15 0.20
C ARG A 56 -11.49 -0.74 -0.36
N GLU A 57 -12.59 -0.10 -0.04
CA GLU A 57 -12.95 1.21 -0.56
C GLU A 57 -11.89 2.29 -0.32
N PRO A 58 -11.30 2.44 0.88
CA PRO A 58 -10.21 3.38 1.10
C PRO A 58 -9.01 3.16 0.19
N PHE A 59 -8.64 1.89 -0.06
CA PHE A 59 -7.54 1.56 -0.97
C PHE A 59 -7.89 1.89 -2.42
N ALA A 60 -9.11 1.64 -2.86
CA ALA A 60 -9.56 2.03 -4.19
C ALA A 60 -9.51 3.54 -4.38
N ILE A 61 -9.95 4.31 -3.39
CA ILE A 61 -9.85 5.78 -3.38
C ILE A 61 -8.39 6.23 -3.45
N MET A 62 -7.51 5.62 -2.66
CA MET A 62 -6.08 5.94 -2.66
C MET A 62 -5.43 5.66 -4.02
N VAL A 63 -5.74 4.52 -4.65
CA VAL A 63 -5.25 4.16 -5.98
C VAL A 63 -5.75 5.16 -7.03
N ASN A 64 -7.05 5.49 -7.03
CA ASN A 64 -7.62 6.46 -7.96
C ASN A 64 -7.01 7.85 -7.79
N ASN A 65 -6.83 8.31 -6.55
CA ASN A 65 -6.16 9.58 -6.27
C ASN A 65 -4.69 9.56 -6.69
N GLY A 66 -4.01 8.42 -6.56
CA GLY A 66 -2.66 8.21 -7.06
C GLY A 66 -2.58 8.40 -8.58
N TRP A 67 -3.47 7.79 -9.33
CA TRP A 67 -3.55 7.93 -10.79
C TRP A 67 -3.91 9.36 -11.21
N ARG A 68 -4.84 10.02 -10.52
CA ARG A 68 -5.15 11.44 -10.77
C ARG A 68 -3.92 12.33 -10.62
N ARG A 69 -3.12 12.12 -9.58
CA ARG A 69 -1.86 12.86 -9.38
C ARG A 69 -0.81 12.47 -10.41
N GLN A 70 -0.72 11.19 -10.75
CA GLN A 70 0.20 10.69 -11.77
C GLN A 70 -0.09 11.28 -13.15
N ASN A 71 -1.36 11.44 -13.52
CA ASN A 71 -1.79 11.92 -14.83
C ASN A 71 -2.04 13.44 -14.85
N MET A 72 -1.60 14.14 -13.82
CA MET A 72 -1.80 15.58 -13.73
C MET A 72 -0.67 16.33 -14.44
N LEU A 73 -1.04 17.35 -15.16
CA LEU A 73 -0.18 18.37 -15.73
C LEU A 73 -0.20 19.60 -14.82
N GLY A 74 0.81 19.70 -13.95
CA GLY A 74 1.01 20.84 -13.06
C GLY A 74 1.73 22.00 -13.75
N ASP A 75 2.04 23.03 -12.98
CA ASP A 75 2.64 24.27 -13.48
C ASP A 75 3.97 24.07 -14.21
N PHE A 76 4.74 23.04 -13.87
CA PHE A 76 6.04 22.74 -14.48
C PHE A 76 5.96 22.29 -15.95
N TYR A 77 4.79 21.85 -16.37
CA TYR A 77 4.57 21.40 -17.74
C TYR A 77 4.12 22.52 -18.68
N PHE A 78 4.01 23.74 -18.14
CA PHE A 78 3.64 24.92 -18.89
C PHE A 78 4.72 25.98 -18.78
N GLU A 79 4.98 26.70 -19.88
CA GLU A 79 5.90 27.84 -19.90
C GLU A 79 5.31 29.01 -19.10
N PRO A 80 6.04 29.56 -18.12
CA PRO A 80 5.48 30.61 -17.24
C PRO A 80 5.04 31.88 -17.95
N THR A 81 5.64 32.20 -19.10
CA THR A 81 5.40 33.44 -19.84
C THR A 81 4.31 33.31 -20.89
N THR A 82 4.27 32.20 -21.63
CA THR A 82 3.36 32.01 -22.76
C THR A 82 2.18 31.09 -22.40
N GLY A 83 2.30 30.30 -21.33
CA GLY A 83 1.31 29.27 -20.97
C GLY A 83 1.33 28.08 -21.92
N GLU A 84 2.26 28.04 -22.89
CA GLU A 84 2.39 26.93 -23.82
C GLU A 84 2.92 25.67 -23.12
N LEU A 85 2.64 24.51 -23.74
CA LEU A 85 3.08 23.25 -23.21
C LEU A 85 4.59 23.04 -23.45
N THR A 86 5.35 22.75 -22.40
CA THR A 86 6.77 22.41 -22.51
C THR A 86 6.95 21.05 -23.18
N GLU A 87 8.16 20.75 -23.67
CA GLU A 87 8.48 19.41 -24.21
C GLU A 87 8.24 18.31 -23.18
N ALA A 88 8.52 18.58 -21.90
CA ALA A 88 8.19 17.65 -20.80
C ALA A 88 6.68 17.42 -20.69
N GLY A 89 5.87 18.47 -20.88
CA GLY A 89 4.41 18.35 -20.92
C GLY A 89 3.91 17.50 -22.08
N LYS A 90 4.46 17.69 -23.28
CA LYS A 90 4.10 16.86 -24.44
C LYS A 90 4.49 15.41 -24.24
N LEU A 91 5.68 15.12 -23.71
CA LEU A 91 6.08 13.75 -23.38
C LEU A 91 5.17 13.13 -22.31
N LYS A 92 4.73 13.92 -21.32
CA LYS A 92 3.80 13.46 -20.30
C LYS A 92 2.43 13.09 -20.87
N ILE A 93 1.88 13.90 -21.77
CA ILE A 93 0.62 13.58 -22.47
C ILE A 93 0.79 12.31 -23.28
N ARG A 94 1.88 12.19 -24.03
CA ARG A 94 2.17 10.98 -24.81
C ARG A 94 2.25 9.74 -23.91
N TRP A 95 2.93 9.84 -22.77
CA TRP A 95 2.99 8.75 -21.81
C TRP A 95 1.59 8.36 -21.28
N ILE A 96 0.73 9.34 -20.95
CA ILE A 96 -0.63 9.07 -20.48
C ILE A 96 -1.43 8.34 -21.57
N VAL A 97 -1.30 8.74 -22.82
CA VAL A 97 -2.07 8.17 -23.93
C VAL A 97 -1.61 6.75 -24.27
N PHE A 98 -0.31 6.47 -24.23
CA PHE A 98 0.24 5.20 -24.70
C PHE A 98 0.47 4.18 -23.58
N GLU A 99 0.96 4.64 -22.42
CA GLU A 99 1.46 3.75 -21.36
C GLU A 99 0.51 3.63 -20.17
N ALA A 100 -0.36 4.63 -19.92
CA ALA A 100 -1.27 4.53 -18.79
C ALA A 100 -2.32 3.42 -19.01
N PRO A 101 -2.70 2.69 -17.94
CA PRO A 101 -3.77 1.69 -18.02
C PRO A 101 -5.08 2.32 -18.52
N GLU A 102 -5.80 1.64 -19.40
CA GLU A 102 -7.01 2.18 -20.03
C GLU A 102 -8.04 2.71 -19.03
N GLN A 103 -8.22 2.00 -17.91
CA GLN A 103 -9.17 2.38 -16.86
C GLN A 103 -8.78 3.66 -16.11
N HIS A 104 -7.55 4.14 -16.24
CA HIS A 104 -7.03 5.33 -15.58
C HIS A 104 -6.47 6.33 -16.58
N ARG A 105 -6.79 6.18 -17.85
CA ARG A 105 -6.30 7.02 -18.95
C ARG A 105 -7.11 8.31 -19.04
N GLU A 106 -6.83 9.23 -18.14
CA GLU A 106 -7.46 10.55 -18.04
C GLU A 106 -6.36 11.61 -17.87
N ILE A 107 -6.53 12.76 -18.51
CA ILE A 107 -5.59 13.88 -18.41
C ILE A 107 -6.17 14.92 -17.46
N TYR A 108 -5.44 15.28 -16.42
CA TYR A 108 -5.84 16.31 -15.47
C TYR A 108 -4.95 17.53 -15.65
N VAL A 109 -5.57 18.69 -15.85
CA VAL A 109 -4.86 19.97 -16.00
C VAL A 109 -5.06 20.79 -14.75
N HIS A 110 -3.94 21.23 -14.15
CA HIS A 110 -3.98 22.10 -12.98
C HIS A 110 -4.55 23.46 -13.34
N ILE A 111 -5.47 23.97 -12.51
CA ILE A 111 -6.07 25.28 -12.65
C ILE A 111 -5.00 26.35 -12.49
N GLY A 112 -4.86 27.23 -13.46
CA GLY A 112 -3.98 28.39 -13.40
C GLY A 112 -4.45 29.45 -12.40
N LYS A 113 -3.67 30.51 -12.26
CA LYS A 113 -4.01 31.64 -11.37
C LYS A 113 -5.23 32.42 -11.83
N THR A 114 -5.47 32.43 -13.12
CA THR A 114 -6.63 33.09 -13.75
C THR A 114 -7.44 32.12 -14.60
N SER A 115 -8.70 32.45 -14.83
CA SER A 115 -9.56 31.66 -15.72
C SER A 115 -9.03 31.61 -17.15
N GLU A 116 -8.44 32.71 -17.61
CA GLU A 116 -7.85 32.83 -18.96
C GLU A 116 -6.65 31.90 -19.11
N GLU A 117 -5.78 31.88 -18.11
CA GLU A 117 -4.64 30.95 -18.07
C GLU A 117 -5.09 29.49 -18.09
N THR A 118 -6.12 29.16 -17.31
CA THR A 118 -6.68 27.81 -17.28
C THR A 118 -7.23 27.40 -18.65
N GLN A 119 -7.95 28.29 -19.32
CA GLN A 119 -8.48 28.03 -20.66
C GLN A 119 -7.37 27.88 -21.70
N ALA A 120 -6.32 28.71 -21.63
CA ALA A 120 -5.16 28.59 -22.50
C ALA A 120 -4.46 27.24 -22.32
N ARG A 121 -4.21 26.83 -21.08
CA ARG A 121 -3.62 25.51 -20.77
C ARG A 121 -4.45 24.36 -21.35
N LEU A 122 -5.77 24.41 -21.17
CA LEU A 122 -6.67 23.41 -21.73
C LEU A 122 -6.62 23.38 -23.26
N ALA A 123 -6.58 24.53 -23.90
CA ALA A 123 -6.49 24.61 -25.37
C ALA A 123 -5.19 23.97 -25.88
N PHE A 124 -4.03 24.24 -25.26
CA PHE A 124 -2.76 23.62 -25.64
C PHE A 124 -2.75 22.11 -25.41
N VAL A 125 -3.29 21.64 -24.27
CA VAL A 125 -3.40 20.20 -23.99
C VAL A 125 -4.33 19.51 -24.97
N THR A 126 -5.46 20.14 -25.32
CA THR A 126 -6.41 19.58 -26.29
C THR A 126 -5.79 19.53 -27.70
N ALA A 127 -5.04 20.55 -28.10
CA ALA A 127 -4.37 20.58 -29.38
C ALA A 127 -3.30 19.45 -29.48
N GLU A 128 -2.49 19.28 -28.42
CA GLU A 128 -1.47 18.23 -28.40
C GLU A 128 -2.11 16.83 -28.38
N ALA A 129 -3.14 16.61 -27.55
CA ALA A 129 -3.87 15.36 -27.51
C ALA A 129 -4.57 15.05 -28.87
N GLY A 130 -5.12 16.07 -29.55
CA GLY A 130 -5.69 15.95 -30.88
C GLY A 130 -4.67 15.57 -31.96
N SER A 131 -3.41 16.00 -31.83
CA SER A 131 -2.33 15.57 -32.71
C SER A 131 -2.05 14.07 -32.61
N LEU A 132 -2.20 13.49 -31.41
CA LEU A 132 -2.04 12.06 -31.18
C LEU A 132 -3.25 11.26 -31.69
N GLU A 133 -4.44 11.84 -31.69
CA GLU A 133 -5.64 11.22 -32.29
C GLU A 133 -5.44 11.00 -33.79
N GLN A 134 -4.86 11.95 -34.49
CA GLN A 134 -4.53 11.83 -35.91
C GLN A 134 -3.55 10.65 -36.18
N GLN A 135 -2.82 10.24 -35.16
CA GLN A 135 -1.92 9.06 -35.23
C GLN A 135 -2.64 7.74 -34.87
N GLY A 136 -3.97 7.76 -34.73
CA GLY A 136 -4.79 6.58 -34.47
C GLY A 136 -4.98 6.22 -33.00
N GLN A 137 -4.65 7.12 -32.09
CA GLN A 137 -4.86 6.92 -30.65
C GLN A 137 -6.19 7.54 -30.20
N GLN A 138 -6.86 6.89 -29.26
CA GLN A 138 -8.06 7.47 -28.65
C GLN A 138 -7.65 8.56 -27.66
N VAL A 139 -8.15 9.78 -27.86
CA VAL A 139 -7.93 10.89 -26.93
C VAL A 139 -8.66 10.62 -25.63
N PRO A 140 -7.95 10.60 -24.49
CA PRO A 140 -8.58 10.45 -23.20
C PRO A 140 -9.34 11.73 -22.80
N PRO A 141 -10.31 11.64 -21.87
CA PRO A 141 -10.98 12.80 -21.34
C PRO A 141 -10.00 13.75 -20.65
N ILE A 142 -10.16 15.05 -20.89
CA ILE A 142 -9.34 16.13 -20.31
C ILE A 142 -10.19 16.83 -19.27
N MET A 143 -9.71 16.86 -18.02
CA MET A 143 -10.42 17.46 -16.90
C MET A 143 -9.56 18.49 -16.18
N GLN A 144 -10.22 19.46 -15.58
CA GLN A 144 -9.57 20.44 -14.70
C GLN A 144 -9.43 19.87 -13.28
N THR A 145 -8.34 20.21 -12.61
CA THR A 145 -8.13 19.82 -11.23
C THR A 145 -7.53 20.96 -10.41
N SER A 146 -7.98 21.10 -9.17
CA SER A 146 -7.42 22.01 -8.18
C SER A 146 -6.33 21.35 -7.31
N ILE A 147 -6.02 20.08 -7.58
CA ILE A 147 -4.96 19.37 -6.86
C ILE A 147 -3.64 20.01 -7.25
N SER A 148 -2.89 20.47 -6.26
CA SER A 148 -1.55 21.01 -6.48
C SER A 148 -0.52 19.91 -6.59
N ASP A 149 0.49 20.11 -7.42
CA ASP A 149 1.68 19.29 -7.44
C ASP A 149 2.35 19.33 -6.07
N GLY A 150 2.78 18.16 -5.59
CA GLY A 150 3.48 18.04 -4.32
C GLY A 150 4.93 18.53 -4.37
N GLY A 151 5.33 19.18 -5.46
CA GLY A 151 6.70 19.67 -5.67
C GLY A 151 6.79 21.19 -5.62
N TYR A 152 8.00 21.67 -5.38
CA TYR A 152 8.36 23.08 -5.51
C TYR A 152 9.39 23.23 -6.63
N PRO A 153 9.49 24.40 -7.26
CA PRO A 153 10.59 24.72 -8.17
C PRO A 153 11.94 24.42 -7.52
N ALA A 154 12.87 23.85 -8.29
CA ALA A 154 14.16 23.42 -7.77
C ALA A 154 14.93 24.57 -7.07
N GLU A 155 14.88 25.79 -7.63
CA GLU A 155 15.45 26.99 -7.03
C GLU A 155 14.93 27.24 -5.61
N ARG A 156 13.62 27.07 -5.39
CA ARG A 156 13.01 27.26 -4.08
C ARG A 156 13.45 26.18 -3.10
N VAL A 157 13.54 24.93 -3.54
CA VAL A 157 14.02 23.82 -2.74
C VAL A 157 15.48 24.04 -2.33
N ASP A 158 16.34 24.43 -3.29
CA ASP A 158 17.74 24.75 -3.05
C ASP A 158 17.93 25.90 -2.05
N LEU A 159 17.11 26.93 -2.16
CA LEU A 159 17.13 28.06 -1.24
C LEU A 159 16.71 27.66 0.18
N ILE A 160 15.68 26.85 0.31
CA ILE A 160 15.22 26.31 1.60
C ILE A 160 16.29 25.41 2.20
N GLU A 161 16.88 24.51 1.39
CA GLU A 161 17.91 23.57 1.83
C GLU A 161 19.17 24.29 2.29
N ARG A 162 19.67 25.27 1.54
CA ARG A 162 20.81 26.11 1.95
C ARG A 162 20.53 26.83 3.26
N LYS A 163 19.32 27.39 3.42
CA LYS A 163 18.94 28.06 4.66
C LYS A 163 18.89 27.07 5.82
N TYR A 164 18.36 25.86 5.60
CA TYR A 164 18.33 24.80 6.60
C TYR A 164 19.75 24.39 7.00
N GLN A 165 20.63 24.11 6.04
CA GLN A 165 22.01 23.73 6.29
C GLN A 165 22.79 24.81 7.04
N SER A 166 22.56 26.08 6.72
CA SER A 166 23.23 27.21 7.42
C SER A 166 22.73 27.37 8.88
N SER A 167 21.49 26.94 9.18
CA SER A 167 20.92 27.05 10.52
C SER A 167 21.13 25.78 11.35
N THR A 168 21.50 24.67 10.72
CA THR A 168 21.71 23.40 11.42
C THR A 168 23.10 23.38 12.06
N PRO A 169 23.21 23.18 13.39
CA PRO A 169 24.50 23.08 14.04
C PRO A 169 25.25 21.85 13.55
N ILE A 170 26.58 21.95 13.47
CA ILE A 170 27.44 20.82 13.09
C ILE A 170 27.16 19.64 14.02
N PRO A 171 26.92 18.44 13.48
CA PRO A 171 26.70 17.24 14.30
C PRO A 171 27.87 17.06 15.28
N ARG A 172 27.58 17.13 16.57
CA ARG A 172 28.56 16.84 17.60
C ARG A 172 28.41 15.39 17.99
N LEU A 173 29.48 14.62 17.86
CA LEU A 173 29.53 13.29 18.44
C LEU A 173 29.34 13.43 19.96
N PRO A 174 28.58 12.54 20.61
CA PRO A 174 28.53 12.49 22.07
C PRO A 174 29.96 12.39 22.60
N ALA A 175 30.29 13.21 23.60
CA ALA A 175 31.59 13.11 24.24
C ALA A 175 31.76 11.68 24.75
N MET A 176 32.80 10.99 24.28
CA MET A 176 33.11 9.71 24.83
C MET A 176 33.39 9.91 26.34
N PRO A 177 32.77 9.10 27.22
CA PRO A 177 33.14 9.16 28.62
C PRO A 177 34.64 8.87 28.68
N SER A 178 35.41 9.85 29.16
CA SER A 178 36.84 9.64 29.40
C SER A 178 36.96 8.46 30.32
N GLN A 179 37.48 7.33 29.80
CA GLN A 179 37.91 6.25 30.64
C GLN A 179 39.01 6.84 31.52
N SER A 180 38.69 7.14 32.79
CA SER A 180 39.68 7.38 33.80
C SER A 180 40.49 6.12 33.94
N SER A 181 41.68 6.11 33.34
CA SER A 181 42.70 5.12 33.59
C SER A 181 43.06 5.25 35.09
N SER A 182 42.40 4.43 35.91
CA SER A 182 42.88 4.18 37.27
C SER A 182 44.23 3.47 37.13
N GLY A 183 45.28 4.27 37.16
CA GLY A 183 46.66 3.79 37.19
C GLY A 183 46.87 2.81 38.33
N GLY A 184 47.23 1.60 37.97
CA GLY A 184 47.62 0.56 38.90
C GLY A 184 48.77 1.04 39.75
N GLY A 185 48.61 0.89 41.07
CA GLY A 185 49.64 1.13 42.06
C GLY A 185 50.87 0.26 41.85
N GLY A 186 52.00 0.90 41.66
CA GLY A 186 53.31 0.25 41.70
C GLY A 186 53.62 -0.19 43.14
N MET A 187 53.76 -1.48 43.33
CA MET A 187 54.39 -2.03 44.52
C MET A 187 55.90 -1.73 44.51
N GLY A 188 56.31 -0.80 45.37
CA GLY A 188 57.70 -0.64 45.74
C GLY A 188 58.19 -1.77 46.66
N GLY A 189 59.08 -2.64 46.17
CA GLY A 189 59.83 -3.55 46.97
C GLY A 189 61.06 -2.85 47.49
N SER A 190 61.14 -2.64 48.80
CA SER A 190 62.32 -2.28 49.51
C SER A 190 62.98 -3.55 50.08
N GLY A 191 64.27 -3.70 49.93
CA GLY A 191 65.12 -4.63 50.66
C GLY A 191 66.59 -4.50 50.30
N PRO A 192 67.48 -4.96 51.13
CA PRO A 192 68.00 -4.30 52.38
C PRO A 192 69.21 -3.47 52.07
#